data_e40e9a15bdab5ed27698452db49e3788
#
_entry.id   e40e9a15bdab5ed27698452db49e3788
#
_cell.length_a   1.000
_cell.length_b   1.000
_cell.length_c   1.000
_cell.angle_alpha   90.00
_cell.angle_beta   90.00
_cell.angle_gamma   90.00
#
_symmetry.space_group_name_H-M   'P 1'
#
loop_
_entity.id
_entity.type
_entity.pdbx_description
1 polymer ?
#
loop_
_entity_poly.entity_id
_entity_poly.type
_entity_poly.pdbx_seq_one_letter_code
_entity_poly.pdbx_strand_id
1 'polypeptide(L)'
;MVKNGQTVDIWNEDGGTASEISYKNIPFYYTTKGYGVFVNHPGRVSFEVGSEKVETVQFSVEDEKLEYFVIYGPTPLEIIEKYTALTGRPALPPKWSFGLWLTTSFTTNYDEATVNSFIDGFEQRHIPLSVFHFDCFWMKGFEWCNFTWDKDMFPDPAGMLERFHKRGLKICVWINPYIAQKSPLFGEAMEKGYLLMKDNGRVWQWDMWQPGLAIVDFTNPAACEWYSKKLEALLDMGVDCFKTDFGERIPTDAVYYDGSDPVKMHNYYTYLYNKVVFNVLKKKKGEKEAVLFARSATAGGQKFPVHWGGDCWSDYESMEESLRGGLSLTSSGFGYWSHDIGGFESTSTPDVYKRWCAFGLLSSHSRLHGSTSYRVPWAYDEEAVDVVRYFAQLKASLMPYLYRNAIETSKTGIPMMRSMVLEFTEDKNCAYLATQYMLGDSLLAAPIFRDDSIAEYYLPEGTWTSLLTGEVKEGGKWYTEKHGYLSIPLYVKEGSIVAMGARNDNAVYDYADGVTFRAYALKDGIQAETVVYGTENELSLIHI
;
A
#
# COMPACT_ATOMS: atom_id res chain seq x y z
N MET A 1 14.29 -8.44 -2.27
CA MET A 1 15.18 -7.46 -1.63
C MET A 1 16.60 -7.65 -2.11
N VAL A 2 17.35 -8.66 -1.68
CA VAL A 2 18.71 -8.90 -2.18
C VAL A 2 18.65 -9.51 -3.57
N LYS A 3 19.38 -8.89 -4.51
CA LYS A 3 19.35 -9.25 -5.95
C LYS A 3 20.66 -9.84 -6.47
N ASN A 4 21.61 -10.13 -5.59
CA ASN A 4 22.90 -10.72 -6.00
C ASN A 4 22.71 -12.03 -6.75
N GLY A 5 23.36 -12.17 -7.90
CA GLY A 5 23.27 -13.33 -8.78
C GLY A 5 22.02 -13.35 -9.68
N GLN A 6 21.23 -12.26 -9.70
CA GLN A 6 19.98 -12.17 -10.48
C GLN A 6 20.10 -11.17 -11.63
N THR A 7 19.37 -11.46 -12.70
CA THR A 7 18.99 -10.49 -13.73
C THR A 7 17.58 -9.98 -13.41
N VAL A 8 17.38 -8.68 -13.45
CA VAL A 8 16.11 -8.03 -13.10
C VAL A 8 15.72 -7.06 -14.21
N ASP A 9 14.59 -7.33 -14.83
CA ASP A 9 14.00 -6.45 -15.84
C ASP A 9 12.94 -5.54 -15.20
N ILE A 10 13.05 -4.25 -15.46
CA ILE A 10 12.07 -3.23 -15.06
C ILE A 10 11.04 -3.12 -16.18
N TRP A 11 9.94 -3.87 -16.04
CA TRP A 11 8.86 -3.94 -17.01
C TRP A 11 7.55 -4.29 -16.32
N ASN A 12 6.56 -3.40 -16.40
CA ASN A 12 5.31 -3.54 -15.66
C ASN A 12 4.36 -4.55 -16.33
N GLU A 13 4.24 -5.70 -15.69
CA GLU A 13 3.33 -6.77 -16.08
C GLU A 13 2.39 -7.14 -14.93
N ASP A 14 1.25 -7.74 -15.26
CA ASP A 14 0.33 -8.27 -14.27
C ASP A 14 0.86 -9.56 -13.66
N GLY A 15 1.31 -9.47 -12.43
CA GLY A 15 1.91 -10.58 -11.69
C GLY A 15 1.29 -10.76 -10.31
N GLY A 16 1.18 -12.01 -9.89
CA GLY A 16 0.83 -12.39 -8.52
C GLY A 16 2.06 -12.82 -7.72
N THR A 17 1.86 -13.24 -6.47
CA THR A 17 2.92 -13.67 -5.55
C THR A 17 3.68 -14.91 -6.02
N ALA A 18 3.09 -15.75 -6.86
CA ALA A 18 3.72 -16.93 -7.46
C ALA A 18 4.43 -16.66 -8.80
N SER A 19 4.74 -15.39 -9.11
CA SER A 19 5.31 -14.98 -10.40
C SER A 19 6.52 -14.07 -10.20
N GLU A 20 7.49 -14.12 -11.12
CA GLU A 20 8.63 -13.19 -11.18
C GLU A 20 8.27 -11.83 -11.81
N ILE A 21 7.13 -11.74 -12.53
CA ILE A 21 6.64 -10.50 -13.11
C ILE A 21 5.94 -9.64 -12.04
N SER A 22 5.96 -8.33 -12.23
CA SER A 22 5.39 -7.38 -11.26
C SER A 22 4.81 -6.15 -11.96
N TYR A 23 3.78 -5.59 -11.39
CA TYR A 23 3.20 -4.31 -11.82
C TYR A 23 3.73 -3.09 -11.03
N LYS A 24 4.82 -3.28 -10.27
CA LYS A 24 5.53 -2.20 -9.55
C LYS A 24 7.03 -2.38 -9.78
N ASN A 25 7.55 -1.71 -10.78
CA ASN A 25 8.95 -1.81 -11.18
C ASN A 25 9.62 -0.45 -11.11
N ILE A 26 10.63 -0.35 -10.25
CA ILE A 26 11.37 0.89 -10.02
C ILE A 26 12.84 0.67 -10.40
N PRO A 27 13.39 1.41 -11.37
CA PRO A 27 14.77 1.24 -11.84
C PRO A 27 15.78 1.84 -10.87
N PHE A 28 15.77 1.38 -9.63
CA PHE A 28 16.60 1.86 -8.54
C PHE A 28 17.10 0.71 -7.69
N TYR A 29 18.39 0.73 -7.36
CA TYR A 29 18.97 -0.13 -6.33
C TYR A 29 19.93 0.65 -5.45
N TYR A 30 20.22 0.12 -4.28
CA TYR A 30 21.28 0.59 -3.40
C TYR A 30 22.09 -0.58 -2.84
N THR A 31 23.27 -0.24 -2.30
CA THR A 31 24.21 -1.20 -1.73
C THR A 31 24.52 -0.85 -0.29
N THR A 32 24.94 -1.85 0.48
CA THR A 32 25.51 -1.65 1.83
C THR A 32 26.90 -0.96 1.79
N LYS A 33 27.43 -0.65 0.61
CA LYS A 33 28.68 0.11 0.41
C LYS A 33 28.47 1.63 0.37
N GLY A 34 27.26 2.13 0.70
CA GLY A 34 26.96 3.54 0.85
C GLY A 34 26.67 4.27 -0.46
N TYR A 35 26.13 3.61 -1.48
CA TYR A 35 25.64 4.25 -2.68
C TYR A 35 24.41 3.55 -3.26
N GLY A 36 23.58 4.29 -3.97
CA GLY A 36 22.51 3.79 -4.81
C GLY A 36 22.64 4.26 -6.25
N VAL A 37 21.95 3.61 -7.16
CA VAL A 37 21.88 3.98 -8.57
C VAL A 37 20.42 4.02 -9.00
N PHE A 38 20.03 5.16 -9.56
CA PHE A 38 18.72 5.35 -10.19
C PHE A 38 18.94 5.53 -11.70
N VAL A 39 18.36 4.65 -12.51
CA VAL A 39 18.38 4.76 -13.97
C VAL A 39 17.12 5.52 -14.39
N ASN A 40 17.30 6.77 -14.85
CA ASN A 40 16.19 7.64 -15.25
C ASN A 40 15.77 7.34 -16.69
N HIS A 41 15.14 6.18 -16.89
CA HIS A 41 14.63 5.75 -18.18
C HIS A 41 13.23 5.14 -18.04
N PRO A 42 12.22 5.58 -18.81
CA PRO A 42 10.84 5.13 -18.68
C PRO A 42 10.55 3.79 -19.38
N GLY A 43 11.38 3.35 -20.32
CA GLY A 43 11.26 2.06 -20.99
C GLY A 43 11.85 0.91 -20.18
N ARG A 44 12.15 -0.21 -20.85
CA ARG A 44 12.78 -1.36 -20.21
C ARG A 44 14.19 -1.01 -19.73
N VAL A 45 14.47 -1.33 -18.48
CA VAL A 45 15.80 -1.27 -17.89
C VAL A 45 16.15 -2.66 -17.37
N SER A 46 17.27 -3.20 -17.81
CA SER A 46 17.78 -4.48 -17.33
C SER A 46 18.94 -4.27 -16.37
N PHE A 47 18.95 -5.00 -15.25
CA PHE A 47 20.03 -5.03 -14.28
C PHE A 47 20.58 -6.44 -14.16
N GLU A 48 21.87 -6.61 -14.44
CA GLU A 48 22.63 -7.84 -14.20
C GLU A 48 23.44 -7.66 -12.91
N VAL A 49 22.91 -8.20 -11.80
CA VAL A 49 23.48 -7.98 -10.45
C VAL A 49 24.41 -9.14 -10.09
N GLY A 50 25.62 -9.16 -10.64
CA GLY A 50 26.56 -10.26 -10.47
C GLY A 50 26.13 -11.57 -11.13
N SER A 51 25.17 -11.55 -12.04
CA SER A 51 24.64 -12.73 -12.74
C SER A 51 25.55 -13.17 -13.89
N GLU A 52 26.16 -12.24 -14.61
CA GLU A 52 27.14 -12.55 -15.66
C GLU A 52 28.57 -12.55 -15.11
N LYS A 53 28.90 -11.56 -14.27
CA LYS A 53 30.22 -11.40 -13.68
C LYS A 53 30.06 -11.05 -12.19
N VAL A 54 30.51 -11.94 -11.33
CA VAL A 54 30.20 -11.94 -9.88
C VAL A 54 30.57 -10.65 -9.13
N GLU A 55 31.58 -9.93 -9.60
CA GLU A 55 32.04 -8.68 -9.01
C GLU A 55 31.45 -7.42 -9.67
N THR A 56 30.55 -7.57 -10.64
CA THR A 56 30.08 -6.45 -11.47
C THR A 56 28.56 -6.37 -11.43
N VAL A 57 28.05 -5.15 -11.28
CA VAL A 57 26.65 -4.81 -11.57
C VAL A 57 26.63 -4.05 -12.89
N GLN A 58 25.86 -4.55 -13.84
CA GLN A 58 25.62 -3.90 -15.13
C GLN A 58 24.17 -3.43 -15.18
N PHE A 59 23.89 -2.40 -15.96
CA PHE A 59 22.54 -2.02 -16.32
C PHE A 59 22.51 -1.47 -17.75
N SER A 60 21.42 -1.73 -18.45
CA SER A 60 21.25 -1.38 -19.85
C SER A 60 19.84 -0.92 -20.15
N VAL A 61 19.71 -0.13 -21.21
CA VAL A 61 18.45 0.36 -21.79
C VAL A 61 18.50 0.17 -23.31
N GLU A 62 17.34 -0.07 -23.92
CA GLU A 62 17.18 -0.11 -25.37
C GLU A 62 16.98 1.30 -25.93
N ASP A 63 17.98 2.18 -25.80
CA ASP A 63 17.95 3.56 -26.25
C ASP A 63 19.37 4.03 -26.59
N GLU A 64 19.50 5.07 -27.39
CA GLU A 64 20.78 5.76 -27.68
C GLU A 64 21.23 6.68 -26.54
N LYS A 65 20.35 6.95 -25.57
CA LYS A 65 20.62 7.78 -24.40
C LYS A 65 20.42 7.00 -23.09
N LEU A 66 21.45 7.05 -22.24
CA LEU A 66 21.41 6.50 -20.89
C LEU A 66 21.65 7.65 -19.88
N GLU A 67 20.63 7.96 -19.07
CA GLU A 67 20.75 8.89 -17.96
C GLU A 67 20.57 8.13 -16.63
N TYR A 68 21.51 8.32 -15.72
CA TYR A 68 21.43 7.70 -14.40
C TYR A 68 22.05 8.61 -13.33
N PHE A 69 21.65 8.37 -12.09
CA PHE A 69 22.13 9.10 -10.92
C PHE A 69 22.81 8.12 -9.97
N VAL A 70 24.04 8.47 -9.57
CA VAL A 70 24.72 7.80 -8.45
C VAL A 70 24.42 8.62 -7.19
N ILE A 71 23.80 7.98 -6.23
CA ILE A 71 23.32 8.61 -4.99
C ILE A 71 24.21 8.12 -3.86
N TYR A 72 25.08 8.99 -3.38
CA TYR A 72 25.91 8.70 -2.21
C TYR A 72 25.12 8.93 -0.92
N GLY A 73 25.23 7.99 0.00
CA GLY A 73 24.76 8.08 1.38
C GLY A 73 25.44 6.98 2.18
N PRO A 74 26.06 7.27 3.33
CA PRO A 74 26.75 6.24 4.12
C PRO A 74 25.83 5.11 4.59
N THR A 75 24.53 5.41 4.73
CA THR A 75 23.51 4.42 5.10
C THR A 75 22.44 4.27 4.02
N PRO A 76 21.78 3.11 3.94
CA PRO A 76 20.61 2.92 3.05
C PRO A 76 19.48 3.94 3.28
N LEU A 77 19.23 4.34 4.52
CA LEU A 77 18.22 5.35 4.86
C LEU A 77 18.53 6.70 4.20
N GLU A 78 19.78 7.17 4.28
CA GLU A 78 20.20 8.42 3.64
C GLU A 78 20.14 8.33 2.11
N ILE A 79 20.41 7.16 1.54
CA ILE A 79 20.26 6.94 0.08
C ILE A 79 18.78 7.07 -0.31
N ILE A 80 17.86 6.45 0.42
CA ILE A 80 16.41 6.56 0.17
C ILE A 80 15.94 8.00 0.35
N GLU A 81 16.44 8.69 1.37
CA GLU A 81 16.13 10.11 1.58
C GLU A 81 16.54 10.96 0.38
N LYS A 82 17.75 10.82 -0.12
CA LYS A 82 18.24 11.55 -1.30
C LYS A 82 17.53 11.13 -2.59
N TYR A 83 17.27 9.84 -2.76
CA TYR A 83 16.51 9.32 -3.89
C TYR A 83 15.09 9.90 -3.94
N THR A 84 14.38 9.91 -2.83
CA THR A 84 13.02 10.46 -2.77
C THR A 84 13.00 11.99 -2.81
N ALA A 85 14.07 12.68 -2.40
CA ALA A 85 14.23 14.12 -2.66
C ALA A 85 14.33 14.42 -4.17
N LEU A 86 14.98 13.54 -4.94
CA LEU A 86 15.10 13.66 -6.39
C LEU A 86 13.80 13.29 -7.12
N THR A 87 13.15 12.19 -6.74
CA THR A 87 12.00 11.60 -7.48
C THR A 87 10.64 11.98 -6.91
N GLY A 88 10.60 12.56 -5.72
CA GLY A 88 9.41 13.02 -5.00
C GLY A 88 9.16 12.28 -3.70
N ARG A 89 8.84 13.04 -2.65
CA ARG A 89 8.45 12.51 -1.34
C ARG A 89 7.04 11.90 -1.39
N PRO A 90 6.77 10.85 -0.62
CA PRO A 90 5.41 10.37 -0.41
C PRO A 90 4.55 11.47 0.22
N ALA A 91 3.37 11.74 -0.32
CA ALA A 91 2.40 12.62 0.34
C ALA A 91 1.96 12.01 1.68
N LEU A 92 1.61 12.84 2.67
CA LEU A 92 1.10 12.35 3.94
C LEU A 92 -0.36 11.91 3.78
N PRO A 93 -0.71 10.63 4.01
CA PRO A 93 -2.09 10.19 4.00
C PRO A 93 -2.89 10.75 5.19
N PRO A 94 -4.19 10.99 5.06
CA PRO A 94 -5.04 11.45 6.17
C PRO A 94 -5.13 10.41 7.29
N LYS A 95 -5.32 10.87 8.53
CA LYS A 95 -5.39 10.01 9.74
C LYS A 95 -6.38 8.84 9.59
N TRP A 96 -7.54 9.07 9.02
CA TRP A 96 -8.57 8.04 8.84
C TRP A 96 -8.12 6.87 7.97
N SER A 97 -7.20 7.09 7.03
CA SER A 97 -6.74 6.06 6.11
C SER A 97 -5.92 4.95 6.79
N PHE A 98 -5.33 5.23 7.94
CA PHE A 98 -4.58 4.25 8.74
C PHE A 98 -5.47 3.28 9.52
N GLY A 99 -6.76 3.57 9.66
CA GLY A 99 -7.72 2.64 10.27
C GLY A 99 -7.98 1.41 9.39
N LEU A 100 -8.85 0.55 9.86
CA LEU A 100 -9.22 -0.67 9.13
C LEU A 100 -10.15 -0.33 7.96
N TRP A 101 -9.87 -0.91 6.80
CA TRP A 101 -10.70 -0.89 5.61
C TRP A 101 -11.38 -2.24 5.41
N LEU A 102 -12.67 -2.22 5.11
CA LEU A 102 -13.41 -3.38 4.65
C LEU A 102 -13.88 -3.15 3.22
N THR A 103 -13.79 -4.18 2.39
CA THR A 103 -14.30 -4.11 1.02
C THR A 103 -15.46 -5.06 0.79
N THR A 104 -16.19 -4.84 -0.31
CA THR A 104 -17.17 -5.81 -0.83
C THR A 104 -16.49 -7.06 -1.40
N SER A 105 -15.16 -7.12 -1.38
CA SER A 105 -14.38 -8.10 -2.14
C SER A 105 -14.71 -8.05 -3.64
N PHE A 106 -14.03 -8.83 -4.46
CA PHE A 106 -14.41 -9.01 -5.86
C PHE A 106 -15.57 -10.02 -5.94
N THR A 107 -16.74 -9.60 -5.42
CA THR A 107 -17.97 -10.37 -5.44
C THR A 107 -19.06 -9.60 -6.17
N THR A 108 -20.08 -10.31 -6.61
CA THR A 108 -21.26 -9.74 -7.28
C THR A 108 -22.45 -9.68 -6.32
N ASN A 109 -23.49 -8.99 -6.73
CA ASN A 109 -24.83 -9.01 -6.08
C ASN A 109 -24.82 -8.47 -4.64
N TYR A 110 -24.03 -7.45 -4.34
CA TYR A 110 -24.14 -6.72 -3.10
C TYR A 110 -24.88 -5.40 -3.31
N ASP A 111 -25.74 -5.08 -2.37
CA ASP A 111 -26.55 -3.86 -2.31
C ASP A 111 -26.29 -3.10 -1.01
N GLU A 112 -27.00 -1.98 -0.80
CA GLU A 112 -26.88 -1.21 0.42
C GLU A 112 -27.23 -2.04 1.68
N ALA A 113 -28.23 -2.94 1.61
CA ALA A 113 -28.60 -3.76 2.75
C ALA A 113 -27.49 -4.75 3.14
N THR A 114 -26.85 -5.38 2.16
CA THR A 114 -25.69 -6.24 2.36
C THR A 114 -24.53 -5.49 3.00
N VAL A 115 -24.21 -4.29 2.48
CA VAL A 115 -23.16 -3.44 3.03
C VAL A 115 -23.46 -3.03 4.48
N ASN A 116 -24.69 -2.61 4.77
CA ASN A 116 -25.11 -2.29 6.13
C ASN A 116 -24.96 -3.49 7.07
N SER A 117 -25.28 -4.72 6.62
CA SER A 117 -25.11 -5.91 7.46
C SER A 117 -23.67 -6.13 7.90
N PHE A 118 -22.69 -5.78 7.04
CA PHE A 118 -21.28 -5.84 7.40
C PHE A 118 -20.90 -4.76 8.41
N ILE A 119 -21.30 -3.51 8.14
CA ILE A 119 -20.99 -2.38 9.03
C ILE A 119 -21.62 -2.61 10.42
N ASP A 120 -22.87 -3.07 10.47
CA ASP A 120 -23.56 -3.44 11.72
C ASP A 120 -22.82 -4.57 12.45
N GLY A 121 -22.32 -5.55 11.69
CA GLY A 121 -21.54 -6.66 12.24
C GLY A 121 -20.24 -6.20 12.91
N PHE A 122 -19.53 -5.21 12.35
CA PHE A 122 -18.34 -4.61 12.96
C PHE A 122 -18.70 -3.79 14.21
N GLU A 123 -19.73 -2.96 14.15
CA GLU A 123 -20.21 -2.18 15.31
C GLU A 123 -20.63 -3.07 16.48
N GLN A 124 -21.48 -4.09 16.22
CA GLN A 124 -21.95 -5.03 17.24
C GLN A 124 -20.82 -5.78 17.93
N ARG A 125 -19.72 -6.00 17.23
CA ARG A 125 -18.53 -6.71 17.73
C ARG A 125 -17.44 -5.78 18.25
N HIS A 126 -17.71 -4.48 18.28
CA HIS A 126 -16.77 -3.45 18.73
C HIS A 126 -15.43 -3.50 17.97
N ILE A 127 -15.47 -3.77 16.67
CA ILE A 127 -14.30 -3.75 15.79
C ILE A 127 -14.25 -2.37 15.12
N PRO A 128 -13.20 -1.56 15.35
CA PRO A 128 -13.04 -0.26 14.69
C PRO A 128 -12.98 -0.41 13.17
N LEU A 129 -13.85 0.29 12.45
CA LEU A 129 -13.87 0.34 10.99
C LEU A 129 -13.82 1.80 10.55
N SER A 130 -12.89 2.16 9.68
CA SER A 130 -12.70 3.54 9.23
C SER A 130 -13.16 3.78 7.79
N VAL A 131 -12.98 2.78 6.91
CA VAL A 131 -13.26 2.92 5.48
C VAL A 131 -14.06 1.74 4.98
N PHE A 132 -15.10 2.04 4.22
CA PHE A 132 -15.77 1.03 3.40
C PHE A 132 -15.40 1.22 1.94
N HIS A 133 -14.92 0.15 1.30
CA HIS A 133 -14.47 0.16 -0.07
C HIS A 133 -15.39 -0.70 -0.95
N PHE A 134 -16.02 -0.05 -1.92
CA PHE A 134 -16.80 -0.72 -2.97
C PHE A 134 -15.88 -1.13 -4.11
N ASP A 135 -15.77 -2.42 -4.37
CA ASP A 135 -15.05 -2.95 -5.52
C ASP A 135 -15.87 -2.80 -6.81
N CYS A 136 -15.38 -3.23 -7.96
CA CYS A 136 -15.85 -2.83 -9.29
C CYS A 136 -17.36 -2.95 -9.53
N PHE A 137 -18.07 -3.84 -8.84
CA PHE A 137 -19.53 -4.03 -8.98
C PHE A 137 -20.41 -2.95 -8.31
N TRP A 138 -19.82 -1.83 -7.83
CA TRP A 138 -20.61 -0.64 -7.59
C TRP A 138 -21.15 -0.04 -8.88
N MET A 139 -20.47 -0.30 -10.01
CA MET A 139 -20.95 -0.05 -11.37
C MET A 139 -21.65 -1.29 -11.93
N LYS A 140 -22.46 -1.10 -12.94
CA LYS A 140 -23.12 -2.20 -13.64
C LYS A 140 -22.10 -3.09 -14.35
N GLY A 141 -22.21 -4.39 -14.15
CA GLY A 141 -21.31 -5.37 -14.73
C GLY A 141 -21.19 -5.24 -16.25
N PHE A 142 -19.97 -5.35 -16.78
CA PHE A 142 -19.58 -5.15 -18.18
C PHE A 142 -19.73 -3.72 -18.74
N GLU A 143 -20.23 -2.75 -17.96
CA GLU A 143 -20.20 -1.33 -18.29
C GLU A 143 -19.06 -0.60 -17.56
N TRP A 144 -17.91 -1.28 -17.39
CA TRP A 144 -16.79 -0.82 -16.56
C TRP A 144 -16.33 0.58 -16.94
N CYS A 145 -16.09 1.35 -15.91
CA CYS A 145 -15.76 2.77 -15.93
C CYS A 145 -16.79 3.61 -16.71
N ASN A 146 -18.08 3.34 -16.46
CA ASN A 146 -19.15 4.28 -16.75
C ASN A 146 -19.27 5.38 -15.68
N PHE A 147 -18.59 5.22 -14.52
CA PHE A 147 -18.56 6.12 -13.36
C PHE A 147 -19.96 6.43 -12.78
N THR A 148 -20.88 5.49 -12.90
CA THR A 148 -22.23 5.59 -12.35
C THR A 148 -22.55 4.38 -11.49
N TRP A 149 -23.20 4.65 -10.35
CA TRP A 149 -23.70 3.58 -9.49
C TRP A 149 -24.75 2.75 -10.23
N ASP A 150 -24.68 1.44 -10.07
CA ASP A 150 -25.72 0.54 -10.58
C ASP A 150 -27.03 0.83 -9.85
N LYS A 151 -28.02 1.38 -10.55
CA LYS A 151 -29.28 1.80 -9.96
C LYS A 151 -30.15 0.63 -9.51
N ASP A 152 -29.92 -0.56 -10.05
CA ASP A 152 -30.65 -1.76 -9.64
C ASP A 152 -30.21 -2.20 -8.23
N MET A 153 -28.94 -1.98 -7.88
CA MET A 153 -28.35 -2.34 -6.60
C MET A 153 -28.33 -1.13 -5.63
N PHE A 154 -28.12 0.07 -6.13
CA PHE A 154 -27.97 1.31 -5.37
C PHE A 154 -28.90 2.40 -5.93
N PRO A 155 -30.23 2.34 -5.63
CA PRO A 155 -31.21 3.29 -6.18
C PRO A 155 -31.03 4.72 -5.68
N ASP A 156 -30.46 4.91 -4.48
CA ASP A 156 -30.19 6.21 -3.85
C ASP A 156 -28.73 6.30 -3.37
N PRO A 157 -27.73 6.38 -4.29
CA PRO A 157 -26.33 6.33 -3.89
C PRO A 157 -25.92 7.55 -3.05
N ALA A 158 -26.39 8.74 -3.34
CA ALA A 158 -26.05 9.95 -2.58
C ALA A 158 -26.55 9.87 -1.13
N GLY A 159 -27.80 9.45 -0.93
CA GLY A 159 -28.34 9.24 0.40
C GLY A 159 -27.66 8.09 1.15
N MET A 160 -27.30 7.02 0.45
CA MET A 160 -26.51 5.93 1.02
C MET A 160 -25.14 6.42 1.53
N LEU A 161 -24.40 7.17 0.73
CA LEU A 161 -23.10 7.71 1.13
C LEU A 161 -23.22 8.66 2.33
N GLU A 162 -24.27 9.49 2.37
CA GLU A 162 -24.54 10.36 3.52
C GLU A 162 -24.83 9.53 4.79
N ARG A 163 -25.60 8.43 4.68
CA ARG A 163 -25.88 7.52 5.81
C ARG A 163 -24.59 6.89 6.35
N PHE A 164 -23.67 6.47 5.48
CA PHE A 164 -22.38 5.91 5.90
C PHE A 164 -21.47 6.96 6.53
N HIS A 165 -21.43 8.18 6.01
CA HIS A 165 -20.69 9.29 6.63
C HIS A 165 -21.21 9.61 8.05
N LYS A 166 -22.53 9.57 8.27
CA LYS A 166 -23.14 9.75 9.60
C LYS A 166 -22.70 8.66 10.60
N ARG A 167 -22.30 7.49 10.10
CA ARG A 167 -21.70 6.39 10.89
C ARG A 167 -20.17 6.55 11.07
N GLY A 168 -19.58 7.64 10.61
CA GLY A 168 -18.15 7.93 10.74
C GLY A 168 -17.26 7.24 9.71
N LEU A 169 -17.83 6.63 8.67
CA LEU A 169 -17.07 5.92 7.64
C LEU A 169 -16.63 6.87 6.51
N LYS A 170 -15.47 6.59 5.96
CA LYS A 170 -15.00 7.11 4.67
C LYS A 170 -15.27 6.09 3.57
N ILE A 171 -15.48 6.58 2.35
CA ILE A 171 -15.90 5.74 1.23
C ILE A 171 -14.86 5.77 0.13
N CYS A 172 -14.37 4.56 -0.23
CA CYS A 172 -13.52 4.31 -1.37
C CYS A 172 -14.31 3.59 -2.47
N VAL A 173 -14.10 3.97 -3.72
CA VAL A 173 -14.64 3.20 -4.86
C VAL A 173 -13.54 2.80 -5.82
N TRP A 174 -13.66 1.61 -6.38
CA TRP A 174 -12.77 1.06 -7.39
C TRP A 174 -12.94 1.78 -8.73
N ILE A 175 -11.86 2.09 -9.38
CA ILE A 175 -11.78 2.60 -10.76
C ILE A 175 -10.59 1.98 -11.47
N ASN A 176 -10.59 1.98 -12.80
CA ASN A 176 -9.41 1.69 -13.61
C ASN A 176 -9.33 2.63 -14.83
N PRO A 177 -8.23 2.61 -15.59
CA PRO A 177 -8.07 3.51 -16.73
C PRO A 177 -8.70 2.98 -18.03
N TYR A 178 -9.51 1.93 -17.96
CA TYR A 178 -10.10 1.28 -19.13
C TYR A 178 -11.59 1.56 -19.23
N ILE A 179 -12.06 1.86 -20.42
CA ILE A 179 -13.48 2.09 -20.72
C ILE A 179 -14.01 0.86 -21.48
N ALA A 180 -14.98 0.18 -20.87
CA ALA A 180 -15.58 -1.00 -21.51
C ALA A 180 -16.37 -0.61 -22.76
N GLN A 181 -16.35 -1.45 -23.79
CA GLN A 181 -17.10 -1.22 -25.03
C GLN A 181 -18.61 -1.08 -24.78
N LYS A 182 -19.15 -1.74 -23.74
CA LYS A 182 -20.55 -1.58 -23.32
C LYS A 182 -20.82 -0.33 -22.48
N SER A 183 -19.78 0.34 -22.00
CA SER A 183 -19.95 1.60 -21.27
C SER A 183 -20.58 2.66 -22.18
N PRO A 184 -21.59 3.40 -21.72
CA PRO A 184 -22.15 4.53 -22.48
C PRO A 184 -21.12 5.61 -22.82
N LEU A 185 -19.97 5.62 -22.12
CA LEU A 185 -18.88 6.56 -22.35
C LEU A 185 -17.96 6.17 -23.50
N PHE A 186 -18.00 4.92 -23.98
CA PHE A 186 -17.09 4.43 -25.02
C PHE A 186 -17.23 5.22 -26.33
N GLY A 187 -18.46 5.43 -26.80
CA GLY A 187 -18.73 6.20 -28.03
C GLY A 187 -18.22 7.63 -27.94
N GLU A 188 -18.54 8.33 -26.85
CA GLU A 188 -18.06 9.69 -26.58
C GLU A 188 -16.52 9.76 -26.58
N ALA A 189 -15.87 8.84 -25.84
CA ALA A 189 -14.42 8.84 -25.72
C ALA A 189 -13.73 8.53 -27.08
N MET A 190 -14.31 7.63 -27.88
CA MET A 190 -13.81 7.30 -29.21
C MET A 190 -13.94 8.51 -30.15
N GLU A 191 -15.12 9.14 -30.24
CA GLU A 191 -15.38 10.27 -31.12
C GLU A 191 -14.50 11.49 -30.82
N LYS A 192 -14.20 11.71 -29.54
CA LYS A 192 -13.36 12.83 -29.08
C LYS A 192 -11.87 12.53 -29.05
N GLY A 193 -11.45 11.32 -29.42
CA GLY A 193 -10.04 10.93 -29.44
C GLY A 193 -9.42 10.87 -28.04
N TYR A 194 -10.15 10.37 -27.04
CA TYR A 194 -9.67 10.24 -25.66
C TYR A 194 -9.04 8.89 -25.33
N LEU A 195 -9.05 7.98 -26.30
CA LEU A 195 -8.58 6.60 -26.16
C LEU A 195 -7.29 6.39 -26.96
N LEU A 196 -6.46 5.46 -26.50
CA LEU A 196 -5.30 5.02 -27.28
C LEU A 196 -5.75 4.44 -28.62
N MET A 197 -4.99 4.73 -29.66
CA MET A 197 -5.29 4.32 -31.04
C MET A 197 -4.25 3.31 -31.53
N LYS A 198 -4.62 2.57 -32.58
CA LYS A 198 -3.69 1.82 -33.41
C LYS A 198 -3.21 2.69 -34.59
N ASP A 199 -2.12 2.30 -35.22
CA ASP A 199 -1.56 2.96 -36.41
C ASP A 199 -2.55 3.07 -37.58
N ASN A 200 -3.51 2.15 -37.66
CA ASN A 200 -4.57 2.13 -38.69
C ASN A 200 -5.78 3.03 -38.34
N GLY A 201 -5.69 3.85 -37.30
CA GLY A 201 -6.72 4.79 -36.87
C GLY A 201 -7.92 4.16 -36.13
N ARG A 202 -7.84 2.90 -35.75
CA ARG A 202 -8.84 2.26 -34.87
C ARG A 202 -8.47 2.41 -33.40
N VAL A 203 -9.48 2.41 -32.52
CA VAL A 203 -9.25 2.36 -31.06
C VAL A 203 -8.48 1.08 -30.72
N TRP A 204 -7.44 1.23 -29.89
CA TRP A 204 -6.73 0.09 -29.33
C TRP A 204 -7.61 -0.54 -28.23
N GLN A 205 -7.94 -1.81 -28.34
CA GLN A 205 -8.76 -2.56 -27.37
C GLN A 205 -8.04 -3.83 -27.00
N TRP A 206 -8.17 -4.25 -25.74
CA TRP A 206 -7.66 -5.51 -25.28
C TRP A 206 -8.72 -6.34 -24.55
N ASP A 207 -8.42 -7.64 -24.36
CA ASP A 207 -9.34 -8.62 -23.79
C ASP A 207 -8.72 -9.36 -22.58
N MET A 208 -7.71 -8.76 -21.93
CA MET A 208 -6.92 -9.46 -20.91
C MET A 208 -7.68 -9.70 -19.60
N TRP A 209 -8.57 -8.77 -19.21
CA TRP A 209 -9.41 -8.89 -18.03
C TRP A 209 -10.89 -9.02 -18.41
N GLN A 210 -11.39 -8.08 -19.16
CA GLN A 210 -12.76 -8.07 -19.69
C GLN A 210 -12.70 -7.74 -21.20
N PRO A 211 -13.60 -8.31 -22.02
CA PRO A 211 -13.53 -8.12 -23.46
C PRO A 211 -13.81 -6.67 -23.88
N GLY A 212 -13.03 -6.20 -24.85
CA GLY A 212 -13.25 -4.95 -25.55
C GLY A 212 -12.96 -3.69 -24.72
N LEU A 213 -12.04 -3.75 -23.78
CA LEU A 213 -11.63 -2.58 -22.99
C LEU A 213 -10.74 -1.65 -23.81
N ALA A 214 -11.05 -0.35 -23.85
CA ALA A 214 -10.21 0.68 -24.43
C ALA A 214 -9.49 1.48 -23.36
N ILE A 215 -8.27 1.91 -23.63
CA ILE A 215 -7.38 2.54 -22.67
C ILE A 215 -7.46 4.06 -22.85
N VAL A 216 -7.66 4.80 -21.74
CA VAL A 216 -7.67 6.27 -21.78
C VAL A 216 -6.26 6.80 -22.06
N ASP A 217 -6.14 7.75 -22.99
CA ASP A 217 -4.88 8.40 -23.30
C ASP A 217 -4.62 9.60 -22.37
N PHE A 218 -3.88 9.38 -21.31
CA PHE A 218 -3.50 10.44 -20.36
C PHE A 218 -2.37 11.37 -20.85
N THR A 219 -1.90 11.22 -22.08
CA THR A 219 -1.08 12.25 -22.74
C THR A 219 -1.95 13.33 -23.39
N ASN A 220 -3.26 13.05 -23.59
CA ASN A 220 -4.22 14.02 -24.09
C ASN A 220 -4.82 14.85 -22.94
N PRO A 221 -4.54 16.17 -22.86
CA PRO A 221 -5.08 17.03 -21.79
C PRO A 221 -6.62 17.05 -21.74
N ALA A 222 -7.29 16.94 -22.89
CA ALA A 222 -8.76 16.90 -22.96
C ALA A 222 -9.32 15.58 -22.39
N ALA A 223 -8.63 14.46 -22.60
CA ALA A 223 -8.97 13.17 -21.99
C ALA A 223 -8.75 13.21 -20.48
N CYS A 224 -7.65 13.82 -20.01
CA CYS A 224 -7.40 14.03 -18.57
C CYS A 224 -8.52 14.84 -17.92
N GLU A 225 -8.94 15.94 -18.54
CA GLU A 225 -10.04 16.78 -18.03
C GLU A 225 -11.37 16.03 -18.03
N TRP A 226 -11.68 15.31 -19.11
CA TRP A 226 -12.89 14.50 -19.23
C TRP A 226 -12.96 13.43 -18.14
N TYR A 227 -11.88 12.67 -17.94
CA TYR A 227 -11.77 11.65 -16.90
C TYR A 227 -11.90 12.27 -15.49
N SER A 228 -11.21 13.38 -15.27
CA SER A 228 -11.26 14.13 -14.01
C SER A 228 -12.68 14.57 -13.64
N LYS A 229 -13.46 15.07 -14.60
CA LYS A 229 -14.87 15.47 -14.37
C LYS A 229 -15.75 14.32 -13.91
N LYS A 230 -15.51 13.08 -14.41
CA LYS A 230 -16.26 11.91 -13.93
C LYS A 230 -15.93 11.60 -12.46
N LEU A 231 -14.66 11.71 -12.09
CA LEU A 231 -14.23 11.52 -10.70
C LEU A 231 -14.71 12.65 -9.79
N GLU A 232 -14.67 13.91 -10.25
CA GLU A 232 -15.19 15.05 -9.49
C GLU A 232 -16.67 14.85 -9.14
N ALA A 233 -17.48 14.35 -10.07
CA ALA A 233 -18.90 14.08 -9.83
C ALA A 233 -19.12 13.02 -8.72
N LEU A 234 -18.27 12.00 -8.66
CA LEU A 234 -18.31 10.98 -7.58
C LEU A 234 -17.91 11.59 -6.23
N LEU A 235 -16.87 12.43 -6.21
CA LEU A 235 -16.44 13.13 -5.00
C LEU A 235 -17.50 14.13 -4.50
N ASP A 236 -18.20 14.81 -5.40
CA ASP A 236 -19.31 15.71 -5.08
C ASP A 236 -20.53 14.96 -4.54
N MET A 237 -20.73 13.71 -4.96
CA MET A 237 -21.79 12.83 -4.45
C MET A 237 -21.50 12.33 -3.02
N GLY A 238 -20.23 12.26 -2.60
CA GLY A 238 -19.83 11.78 -1.28
C GLY A 238 -18.77 10.69 -1.25
N VAL A 239 -18.17 10.32 -2.38
CA VAL A 239 -16.98 9.46 -2.38
C VAL A 239 -15.80 10.21 -1.77
N ASP A 240 -14.97 9.55 -0.97
CA ASP A 240 -13.81 10.17 -0.31
C ASP A 240 -12.49 9.90 -1.02
N CYS A 241 -12.31 8.72 -1.59
CA CYS A 241 -11.08 8.32 -2.29
C CYS A 241 -11.34 7.22 -3.33
N PHE A 242 -10.28 6.88 -4.08
CA PHE A 242 -10.35 5.88 -5.15
C PHE A 242 -9.30 4.79 -4.97
N LYS A 243 -9.69 3.52 -5.26
CA LYS A 243 -8.75 2.46 -5.59
C LYS A 243 -8.46 2.55 -7.09
N THR A 244 -7.23 2.91 -7.46
CA THR A 244 -6.77 2.92 -8.85
C THR A 244 -6.20 1.55 -9.21
N ASP A 245 -7.03 0.74 -9.87
CA ASP A 245 -6.65 -0.60 -10.28
C ASP A 245 -6.03 -0.61 -11.67
N PHE A 246 -5.27 -1.65 -12.01
CA PHE A 246 -4.54 -1.80 -13.27
C PHE A 246 -3.57 -0.64 -13.59
N GLY A 247 -3.34 -0.34 -14.86
CA GLY A 247 -2.39 0.66 -15.35
C GLY A 247 -1.02 0.08 -15.71
N GLU A 248 -0.87 -1.22 -15.60
CA GLU A 248 0.24 -2.02 -16.15
C GLU A 248 -0.16 -2.71 -17.46
N ARG A 249 0.76 -3.45 -18.08
CA ARG A 249 0.57 -4.13 -19.37
C ARG A 249 0.14 -3.21 -20.51
N ILE A 250 0.53 -1.95 -20.46
CA ILE A 250 0.15 -0.98 -21.49
C ILE A 250 0.79 -1.38 -22.82
N PRO A 251 0.03 -1.38 -23.94
CA PRO A 251 0.52 -1.85 -25.22
C PRO A 251 1.67 -1.01 -25.77
N THR A 252 2.62 -1.68 -26.43
CA THR A 252 3.81 -1.07 -27.03
C THR A 252 3.62 -0.75 -28.53
N ASP A 253 2.43 -0.98 -29.07
CA ASP A 253 2.03 -0.71 -30.45
C ASP A 253 0.91 0.33 -30.54
N ALA A 254 0.66 1.08 -29.47
CA ALA A 254 -0.34 2.13 -29.42
C ALA A 254 0.21 3.46 -29.94
N VAL A 255 -0.70 4.29 -30.45
CA VAL A 255 -0.43 5.68 -30.86
C VAL A 255 -1.00 6.62 -29.81
N TYR A 256 -0.14 7.46 -29.24
CA TYR A 256 -0.47 8.46 -28.24
C TYR A 256 -0.76 9.81 -28.87
N TYR A 257 -1.62 10.61 -28.25
CA TYR A 257 -2.00 11.95 -28.68
C TYR A 257 -0.80 12.90 -28.87
N ASP A 258 0.15 12.84 -27.96
CA ASP A 258 1.35 13.72 -27.98
C ASP A 258 2.51 13.15 -28.80
N GLY A 259 2.35 11.98 -29.42
CA GLY A 259 3.38 11.30 -30.19
C GLY A 259 4.42 10.57 -29.33
N SER A 260 4.15 10.35 -28.05
CA SER A 260 5.04 9.59 -27.17
C SER A 260 5.33 8.20 -27.69
N ASP A 261 6.57 7.74 -27.47
CA ASP A 261 7.01 6.38 -27.79
C ASP A 261 6.26 5.35 -26.94
N PRO A 262 5.48 4.44 -27.54
CA PRO A 262 4.66 3.49 -26.80
C PRO A 262 5.47 2.49 -25.98
N VAL A 263 6.72 2.18 -26.34
CA VAL A 263 7.61 1.33 -25.54
C VAL A 263 8.00 2.05 -24.24
N LYS A 264 8.28 3.34 -24.31
CA LYS A 264 8.59 4.17 -23.13
C LYS A 264 7.35 4.39 -22.26
N MET A 265 6.17 4.45 -22.86
CA MET A 265 4.91 4.64 -22.16
C MET A 265 4.46 3.39 -21.40
N HIS A 266 4.92 2.19 -21.74
CA HIS A 266 4.53 0.95 -21.07
C HIS A 266 4.69 1.01 -19.54
N ASN A 267 5.83 1.46 -19.03
CA ASN A 267 6.07 1.65 -17.60
C ASN A 267 5.56 3.01 -17.10
N TYR A 268 5.60 4.05 -17.93
CA TYR A 268 5.33 5.42 -17.48
C TYR A 268 3.84 5.74 -17.38
N TYR A 269 2.99 5.02 -18.09
CA TYR A 269 1.54 5.24 -18.11
C TYR A 269 0.92 5.24 -16.70
N THR A 270 1.33 4.30 -15.84
CA THR A 270 0.83 4.22 -14.46
C THR A 270 1.07 5.50 -13.67
N TYR A 271 2.20 6.16 -13.90
CA TYR A 271 2.49 7.45 -13.27
C TYR A 271 1.49 8.53 -13.72
N LEU A 272 1.21 8.63 -15.03
CA LEU A 272 0.26 9.61 -15.56
C LEU A 272 -1.16 9.36 -15.03
N TYR A 273 -1.60 8.13 -15.06
CA TYR A 273 -2.91 7.72 -14.53
C TYR A 273 -3.09 8.11 -13.06
N ASN A 274 -2.20 7.64 -12.20
CA ASN A 274 -2.28 7.93 -10.76
C ASN A 274 -2.13 9.43 -10.46
N LYS A 275 -1.29 10.15 -11.20
CA LYS A 275 -1.15 11.61 -11.09
C LYS A 275 -2.45 12.34 -11.39
N VAL A 276 -3.17 11.97 -12.43
CA VAL A 276 -4.45 12.58 -12.79
C VAL A 276 -5.46 12.37 -11.66
N VAL A 277 -5.62 11.14 -11.18
CA VAL A 277 -6.56 10.83 -10.09
C VAL A 277 -6.17 11.53 -8.79
N PHE A 278 -4.89 11.53 -8.42
CA PHE A 278 -4.42 12.19 -7.19
C PHE A 278 -4.61 13.72 -7.24
N ASN A 279 -4.40 14.34 -8.40
CA ASN A 279 -4.65 15.76 -8.59
C ASN A 279 -6.14 16.13 -8.45
N VAL A 280 -7.05 15.27 -8.90
CA VAL A 280 -8.50 15.45 -8.68
C VAL A 280 -8.82 15.39 -7.18
N LEU A 281 -8.27 14.43 -6.46
CA LEU A 281 -8.45 14.32 -5.01
C LEU A 281 -7.92 15.55 -4.28
N LYS A 282 -6.71 16.00 -4.60
CA LYS A 282 -6.15 17.25 -4.04
C LYS A 282 -7.02 18.47 -4.32
N LYS A 283 -7.53 18.60 -5.54
CA LYS A 283 -8.39 19.70 -5.95
C LYS A 283 -9.71 19.72 -5.18
N LYS A 284 -10.33 18.56 -4.97
CA LYS A 284 -11.69 18.44 -4.37
C LYS A 284 -11.69 18.29 -2.85
N LYS A 285 -10.72 17.59 -2.30
CA LYS A 285 -10.65 17.28 -0.84
C LYS A 285 -9.56 18.08 -0.13
N GLY A 286 -8.61 18.69 -0.86
CA GLY A 286 -7.44 19.35 -0.30
C GLY A 286 -6.25 18.38 -0.11
N GLU A 287 -5.06 18.93 0.05
CA GLU A 287 -3.83 18.14 0.13
C GLU A 287 -3.78 17.20 1.34
N LYS A 288 -4.38 17.61 2.47
CA LYS A 288 -4.39 16.84 3.72
C LYS A 288 -5.35 15.63 3.71
N GLU A 289 -6.32 15.63 2.80
CA GLU A 289 -7.35 14.58 2.68
C GLU A 289 -7.17 13.71 1.41
N ALA A 290 -6.21 14.05 0.55
CA ALA A 290 -5.97 13.31 -0.69
C ALA A 290 -5.24 11.98 -0.42
N VAL A 291 -5.86 10.88 -0.79
CA VAL A 291 -5.28 9.54 -0.73
C VAL A 291 -5.83 8.65 -1.84
N LEU A 292 -4.94 7.88 -2.47
CA LEU A 292 -5.28 6.79 -3.38
C LEU A 292 -5.10 5.44 -2.69
N PHE A 293 -5.59 4.39 -3.37
CA PHE A 293 -5.19 3.01 -3.11
C PHE A 293 -4.75 2.40 -4.44
N ALA A 294 -3.46 2.50 -4.77
CA ALA A 294 -2.93 2.28 -6.12
C ALA A 294 -2.33 0.89 -6.32
N ARG A 295 -2.60 0.28 -7.50
CA ARG A 295 -2.05 -1.03 -7.92
C ARG A 295 -0.67 -0.87 -8.55
N SER A 296 -0.59 -0.36 -9.75
CA SER A 296 0.65 -0.26 -10.51
C SER A 296 1.49 0.95 -10.10
N ALA A 297 2.80 0.84 -10.27
CA ALA A 297 3.72 1.92 -9.95
C ALA A 297 5.01 1.86 -10.76
N THR A 298 5.66 3.02 -10.89
CA THR A 298 7.04 3.19 -11.34
C THR A 298 7.69 4.32 -10.54
N ALA A 299 8.92 4.69 -10.87
CA ALA A 299 9.62 5.79 -10.19
C ALA A 299 8.79 7.08 -10.18
N GLY A 300 8.70 7.73 -9.02
CA GLY A 300 7.84 8.89 -8.81
C GLY A 300 6.41 8.55 -8.37
N GLY A 301 5.94 7.31 -8.51
CA GLY A 301 4.63 6.86 -8.07
C GLY A 301 4.43 6.94 -6.55
N GLN A 302 5.51 6.91 -5.77
CA GLN A 302 5.48 7.10 -4.32
C GLN A 302 4.83 8.41 -3.87
N LYS A 303 4.75 9.42 -4.73
CA LYS A 303 4.07 10.69 -4.47
C LYS A 303 2.56 10.55 -4.27
N PHE A 304 1.99 9.44 -4.73
CA PHE A 304 0.56 9.18 -4.77
C PHE A 304 0.20 7.97 -3.89
N PRO A 305 0.31 8.08 -2.54
CA PRO A 305 0.01 6.96 -1.66
C PRO A 305 -1.50 6.64 -1.63
N VAL A 306 -1.87 5.42 -1.29
CA VAL A 306 -1.14 4.27 -0.79
C VAL A 306 -1.00 3.22 -1.89
N HIS A 307 -0.07 2.28 -1.73
CA HIS A 307 0.06 1.13 -2.64
C HIS A 307 -0.19 -0.18 -1.88
N TRP A 308 -0.73 -1.21 -2.59
CA TRP A 308 -0.93 -2.53 -1.98
C TRP A 308 -0.19 -3.64 -2.75
N GLY A 309 -0.08 -4.81 -2.12
CA GLY A 309 0.68 -5.95 -2.63
C GLY A 309 0.11 -6.62 -3.89
N GLY A 310 -1.18 -6.37 -4.19
CA GLY A 310 -1.86 -6.98 -5.35
C GLY A 310 -2.55 -8.30 -5.05
N ASP A 311 -2.88 -9.05 -6.10
CA ASP A 311 -3.71 -10.26 -6.07
C ASP A 311 -2.87 -11.47 -5.63
N CYS A 312 -2.81 -11.72 -4.34
CA CYS A 312 -2.08 -12.83 -3.74
C CYS A 312 -3.01 -14.04 -3.45
N TRP A 313 -2.43 -15.25 -3.38
CA TRP A 313 -3.16 -16.43 -2.92
C TRP A 313 -3.46 -16.36 -1.42
N SER A 314 -4.45 -17.15 -0.99
CA SER A 314 -4.93 -17.16 0.40
C SER A 314 -4.26 -18.27 1.22
N ASP A 315 -2.92 -18.28 1.24
CA ASP A 315 -2.08 -19.25 1.93
C ASP A 315 -0.87 -18.59 2.64
N TYR A 316 -0.14 -19.37 3.43
CA TYR A 316 1.02 -18.89 4.18
C TYR A 316 2.18 -18.47 3.28
N GLU A 317 2.41 -19.18 2.18
CA GLU A 317 3.49 -18.88 1.24
C GLU A 317 3.27 -17.50 0.62
N SER A 318 2.07 -17.24 0.12
CA SER A 318 1.73 -15.94 -0.44
C SER A 318 1.68 -14.82 0.59
N MET A 319 1.32 -15.12 1.84
CA MET A 319 1.40 -14.17 2.94
C MET A 319 2.86 -13.73 3.20
N GLU A 320 3.81 -14.67 3.20
CA GLU A 320 5.25 -14.38 3.34
C GLU A 320 5.79 -13.61 2.15
N GLU A 321 5.46 -14.02 0.92
CA GLU A 321 5.88 -13.33 -0.31
C GLU A 321 5.28 -11.92 -0.40
N SER A 322 4.05 -11.72 0.10
CA SER A 322 3.45 -10.38 0.20
C SER A 322 4.28 -9.46 1.09
N LEU A 323 4.76 -9.94 2.24
CA LEU A 323 5.68 -9.15 3.07
C LEU A 323 6.99 -8.86 2.33
N ARG A 324 7.60 -9.87 1.71
CA ARG A 324 8.85 -9.70 0.95
C ARG A 324 8.71 -8.69 -0.17
N GLY A 325 7.61 -8.75 -0.93
CA GLY A 325 7.27 -7.79 -1.98
C GLY A 325 7.07 -6.39 -1.44
N GLY A 326 6.32 -6.24 -0.33
CA GLY A 326 6.11 -4.97 0.35
C GLY A 326 7.39 -4.33 0.84
N LEU A 327 8.28 -5.09 1.48
CA LEU A 327 9.59 -4.60 1.93
C LEU A 327 10.51 -4.22 0.76
N SER A 328 10.40 -4.92 -0.37
CA SER A 328 11.12 -4.55 -1.59
C SER A 328 10.63 -3.21 -2.15
N LEU A 329 9.30 -3.00 -2.20
CA LEU A 329 8.70 -1.76 -2.66
C LEU A 329 9.05 -0.58 -1.74
N THR A 330 8.91 -0.76 -0.42
CA THR A 330 9.23 0.31 0.54
C THR A 330 10.71 0.66 0.52
N SER A 331 11.60 -0.30 0.28
CA SER A 331 13.03 -0.06 0.04
C SER A 331 13.32 0.75 -1.24
N SER A 332 12.32 0.95 -2.10
CA SER A 332 12.40 1.83 -3.28
C SER A 332 11.74 3.19 -3.07
N GLY A 333 11.55 3.61 -1.81
CA GLY A 333 11.05 4.94 -1.44
C GLY A 333 9.53 5.08 -1.36
N PHE A 334 8.78 3.96 -1.40
CA PHE A 334 7.33 3.96 -1.17
C PHE A 334 7.04 3.96 0.32
N GLY A 335 6.55 5.08 0.82
CA GLY A 335 6.43 5.32 2.26
C GLY A 335 5.36 4.47 2.97
N TYR A 336 4.29 4.09 2.27
CA TYR A 336 3.11 3.45 2.84
C TYR A 336 2.70 2.26 2.00
N TRP A 337 2.36 1.15 2.66
CA TRP A 337 2.02 -0.10 1.99
C TRP A 337 0.90 -0.83 2.71
N SER A 338 0.08 -1.51 1.93
CA SER A 338 -0.99 -2.40 2.35
C SER A 338 -0.91 -3.73 1.59
N HIS A 339 -1.73 -4.67 1.98
CA HIS A 339 -1.92 -5.94 1.28
C HIS A 339 -3.32 -6.46 1.55
N ASP A 340 -3.76 -7.46 0.80
CA ASP A 340 -5.08 -8.04 0.97
C ASP A 340 -5.07 -9.03 2.13
N ILE A 341 -5.58 -8.59 3.28
CA ILE A 341 -5.61 -9.40 4.49
C ILE A 341 -6.54 -10.59 4.28
N GLY A 342 -6.00 -11.79 4.45
CA GLY A 342 -6.68 -13.05 4.18
C GLY A 342 -6.46 -13.59 2.76
N GLY A 343 -5.63 -12.91 1.95
CA GLY A 343 -5.39 -13.25 0.55
C GLY A 343 -6.52 -12.83 -0.38
N PHE A 344 -6.19 -12.55 -1.65
CA PHE A 344 -7.16 -12.17 -2.67
C PHE A 344 -7.75 -13.39 -3.36
N GLU A 345 -6.90 -14.23 -3.96
CA GLU A 345 -7.33 -15.40 -4.69
C GLU A 345 -7.81 -16.53 -3.76
N SER A 346 -8.98 -17.09 -4.05
CA SER A 346 -9.60 -18.14 -3.22
C SER A 346 -10.06 -17.61 -1.86
N THR A 347 -10.29 -18.52 -0.91
CA THR A 347 -10.67 -18.20 0.49
C THR A 347 -9.69 -18.90 1.41
N SER A 348 -9.07 -18.13 2.30
CA SER A 348 -8.13 -18.67 3.29
C SER A 348 -8.84 -19.57 4.32
N THR A 349 -8.08 -20.46 4.90
CA THR A 349 -8.49 -21.17 6.12
C THR A 349 -8.53 -20.19 7.31
N PRO A 350 -9.28 -20.51 8.39
CA PRO A 350 -9.38 -19.62 9.55
C PRO A 350 -8.03 -19.29 10.21
N ASP A 351 -7.09 -20.23 10.23
CA ASP A 351 -5.75 -20.05 10.79
C ASP A 351 -4.93 -19.05 9.96
N VAL A 352 -4.87 -19.19 8.63
CA VAL A 352 -4.22 -18.23 7.73
C VAL A 352 -4.84 -16.85 7.87
N TYR A 353 -6.17 -16.75 7.90
CA TYR A 353 -6.87 -15.48 8.07
C TYR A 353 -6.46 -14.79 9.38
N LYS A 354 -6.49 -15.51 10.51
CA LYS A 354 -6.11 -14.95 11.82
C LYS A 354 -4.65 -14.49 11.86
N ARG A 355 -3.71 -15.27 11.30
CA ARG A 355 -2.30 -14.87 11.20
C ARG A 355 -2.12 -13.65 10.29
N TRP A 356 -2.84 -13.60 9.18
CA TRP A 356 -2.77 -12.47 8.26
C TRP A 356 -3.37 -11.19 8.86
N CYS A 357 -4.42 -11.31 9.68
CA CYS A 357 -4.99 -10.17 10.41
C CYS A 357 -3.97 -9.55 11.39
N ALA A 358 -3.25 -10.36 12.16
CA ALA A 358 -2.20 -9.87 13.05
C ALA A 358 -1.10 -9.12 12.28
N PHE A 359 -0.64 -9.66 11.16
CA PHE A 359 0.32 -9.02 10.27
C PHE A 359 -0.25 -7.74 9.63
N GLY A 360 -1.43 -7.83 9.03
CA GLY A 360 -2.01 -6.74 8.26
C GLY A 360 -2.39 -5.52 9.12
N LEU A 361 -2.80 -5.75 10.37
CA LEU A 361 -3.11 -4.67 11.31
C LEU A 361 -1.86 -4.05 11.96
N LEU A 362 -0.70 -4.67 11.81
CA LEU A 362 0.62 -4.11 12.12
C LEU A 362 1.37 -3.61 10.88
N SER A 363 0.68 -3.40 9.78
CA SER A 363 1.17 -2.70 8.58
C SER A 363 0.78 -1.23 8.60
N SER A 364 1.35 -0.40 7.72
CA SER A 364 0.98 1.02 7.68
C SER A 364 -0.50 1.21 7.37
N HIS A 365 -1.02 0.52 6.36
CA HIS A 365 -2.43 0.51 6.00
C HIS A 365 -2.97 -0.93 6.04
N SER A 366 -4.27 -1.10 6.30
CA SER A 366 -4.87 -2.40 6.60
C SER A 366 -6.22 -2.55 5.93
N ARG A 367 -6.35 -3.51 5.00
CA ARG A 367 -7.56 -3.73 4.23
C ARG A 367 -7.95 -5.22 4.20
N LEU A 368 -9.17 -5.52 4.65
CA LEU A 368 -9.80 -6.83 4.47
C LEU A 368 -10.38 -6.89 3.05
N HIS A 369 -9.80 -7.72 2.19
CA HIS A 369 -10.18 -7.83 0.78
C HIS A 369 -9.91 -9.23 0.24
N GLY A 370 -10.76 -9.70 -0.68
CA GLY A 370 -10.62 -10.99 -1.33
C GLY A 370 -11.40 -11.06 -2.64
N SER A 371 -11.34 -12.19 -3.36
CA SER A 371 -12.04 -12.39 -4.64
C SER A 371 -13.35 -13.15 -4.50
N THR A 372 -13.35 -14.30 -3.86
CA THR A 372 -14.46 -15.27 -3.91
C THR A 372 -15.36 -15.23 -2.69
N SER A 373 -14.97 -14.53 -1.64
CA SER A 373 -15.74 -14.40 -0.40
C SER A 373 -15.45 -13.09 0.31
N TYR A 374 -16.38 -12.68 1.17
CA TYR A 374 -16.17 -11.53 2.05
C TYR A 374 -15.16 -11.88 3.15
N ARG A 375 -14.32 -10.91 3.50
CA ARG A 375 -13.29 -11.05 4.54
C ARG A 375 -13.77 -10.56 5.90
N VAL A 376 -15.06 -10.70 6.20
CA VAL A 376 -15.60 -10.39 7.53
C VAL A 376 -15.23 -11.50 8.52
N PRO A 377 -14.72 -11.18 9.73
CA PRO A 377 -14.13 -12.20 10.62
C PRO A 377 -15.12 -13.28 11.09
N TRP A 378 -16.38 -12.94 11.30
CA TRP A 378 -17.41 -13.91 11.70
C TRP A 378 -17.80 -14.91 10.61
N ALA A 379 -17.34 -14.73 9.37
CA ALA A 379 -17.47 -15.74 8.32
C ALA A 379 -16.47 -16.90 8.48
N TYR A 380 -15.45 -16.72 9.33
CA TYR A 380 -14.44 -17.72 9.64
C TYR A 380 -14.76 -18.45 10.95
N ASP A 381 -14.60 -17.77 12.07
CA ASP A 381 -14.97 -18.27 13.41
C ASP A 381 -14.99 -17.10 14.44
N GLU A 382 -15.43 -17.39 15.68
CA GLU A 382 -15.48 -16.38 16.75
C GLU A 382 -14.07 -15.96 17.22
N GLU A 383 -13.07 -16.82 17.16
CA GLU A 383 -11.68 -16.47 17.47
C GLU A 383 -11.13 -15.47 16.45
N ALA A 384 -11.51 -15.57 15.17
CA ALA A 384 -11.16 -14.59 14.15
C ALA A 384 -11.75 -13.20 14.46
N VAL A 385 -12.97 -13.14 15.02
CA VAL A 385 -13.57 -11.89 15.51
C VAL A 385 -12.72 -11.29 16.63
N ASP A 386 -12.30 -12.09 17.59
CA ASP A 386 -11.44 -11.64 18.70
C ASP A 386 -10.09 -11.13 18.21
N VAL A 387 -9.48 -11.83 17.26
CA VAL A 387 -8.18 -11.44 16.66
C VAL A 387 -8.29 -10.11 15.92
N VAL A 388 -9.28 -9.95 15.05
CA VAL A 388 -9.46 -8.69 14.30
C VAL A 388 -9.76 -7.53 15.26
N ARG A 389 -10.63 -7.76 16.25
CA ARG A 389 -10.93 -6.74 17.27
C ARG A 389 -9.67 -6.32 18.02
N TYR A 390 -8.92 -7.29 18.53
CA TYR A 390 -7.73 -7.03 19.33
C TYR A 390 -6.68 -6.20 18.57
N PHE A 391 -6.31 -6.64 17.37
CA PHE A 391 -5.29 -5.93 16.60
C PHE A 391 -5.77 -4.61 15.99
N ALA A 392 -7.06 -4.49 15.65
CA ALA A 392 -7.62 -3.20 15.21
C ALA A 392 -7.63 -2.17 16.35
N GLN A 393 -8.00 -2.59 17.55
CA GLN A 393 -7.95 -1.74 18.74
C GLN A 393 -6.51 -1.39 19.15
N LEU A 394 -5.58 -2.35 19.05
CA LEU A 394 -4.15 -2.10 19.27
C LEU A 394 -3.62 -1.05 18.28
N LYS A 395 -3.96 -1.20 17.00
CA LYS A 395 -3.57 -0.24 15.95
C LYS A 395 -4.13 1.15 16.25
N ALA A 396 -5.39 1.27 16.64
CA ALA A 396 -6.00 2.54 17.02
C ALA A 396 -5.26 3.19 18.21
N SER A 397 -4.89 2.41 19.22
CA SER A 397 -4.08 2.89 20.34
C SER A 397 -2.65 3.27 19.94
N LEU A 398 -2.08 2.67 18.91
CA LEU A 398 -0.75 2.98 18.37
C LEU A 398 -0.76 4.20 17.43
N MET A 399 -1.92 4.79 17.11
CA MET A 399 -2.01 5.88 16.13
C MET A 399 -1.10 7.07 16.42
N PRO A 400 -0.87 7.54 17.68
CA PRO A 400 0.08 8.62 17.93
C PRO A 400 1.49 8.28 17.45
N TYR A 401 1.96 7.05 17.68
CA TYR A 401 3.24 6.55 17.21
C TYR A 401 3.27 6.39 15.69
N LEU A 402 2.25 5.74 15.12
CA LEU A 402 2.17 5.47 13.68
C LEU A 402 2.09 6.76 12.87
N TYR A 403 1.28 7.72 13.31
CA TYR A 403 1.10 8.98 12.57
C TYR A 403 2.32 9.89 12.66
N ARG A 404 3.07 9.87 13.78
CA ARG A 404 4.38 10.51 13.87
C ARG A 404 5.34 9.95 12.81
N ASN A 405 5.43 8.62 12.71
CA ASN A 405 6.25 7.97 11.69
C ASN A 405 5.77 8.29 10.26
N ALA A 406 4.46 8.41 10.05
CA ALA A 406 3.91 8.81 8.76
C ALA A 406 4.33 10.23 8.35
N ILE A 407 4.32 11.18 9.30
CA ILE A 407 4.79 12.54 9.07
C ILE A 407 6.28 12.55 8.72
N GLU A 408 7.10 11.80 9.46
CA GLU A 408 8.53 11.68 9.14
C GLU A 408 8.75 11.06 7.76
N THR A 409 7.99 10.03 7.40
CA THR A 409 8.00 9.43 6.06
C THR A 409 7.71 10.47 4.97
N SER A 410 6.72 11.34 5.17
CA SER A 410 6.40 12.39 4.20
C SER A 410 7.49 13.45 4.06
N LYS A 411 8.27 13.69 5.10
CA LYS A 411 9.38 14.65 5.09
C LYS A 411 10.67 14.05 4.53
N THR A 412 10.98 12.83 4.89
CA THR A 412 12.27 12.20 4.59
C THR A 412 12.22 11.18 3.45
N GLY A 413 11.05 10.59 3.18
CA GLY A 413 10.89 9.46 2.26
C GLY A 413 11.28 8.11 2.87
N ILE A 414 11.77 8.09 4.10
CA ILE A 414 12.06 6.85 4.83
C ILE A 414 10.73 6.14 5.13
N PRO A 415 10.54 4.88 4.72
CA PRO A 415 9.26 4.22 4.81
C PRO A 415 8.82 3.89 6.23
N MET A 416 7.51 3.75 6.45
CA MET A 416 6.97 3.27 7.72
C MET A 416 7.28 1.79 7.98
N MET A 417 7.25 0.96 6.94
CA MET A 417 7.65 -0.45 7.05
C MET A 417 9.05 -0.60 6.46
N ARG A 418 10.01 -0.95 7.30
CA ARG A 418 11.44 -0.96 6.96
C ARG A 418 11.97 -2.38 6.99
N SER A 419 12.62 -2.82 5.92
CA SER A 419 13.36 -4.07 5.96
C SER A 419 14.47 -3.99 7.01
N MET A 420 14.80 -5.13 7.64
CA MET A 420 15.79 -5.17 8.71
C MET A 420 17.14 -4.59 8.29
N VAL A 421 17.55 -4.81 7.04
CA VAL A 421 18.82 -4.29 6.51
C VAL A 421 18.86 -2.75 6.40
N LEU A 422 17.70 -2.07 6.33
CA LEU A 422 17.66 -0.61 6.33
C LEU A 422 18.06 0.00 7.68
N GLU A 423 17.63 -0.64 8.76
CA GLU A 423 17.88 -0.16 10.13
C GLU A 423 19.18 -0.72 10.72
N PHE A 424 19.53 -1.97 10.35
CA PHE A 424 20.64 -2.72 10.93
C PHE A 424 21.59 -3.17 9.82
N THR A 425 22.11 -2.20 9.06
CA THR A 425 22.92 -2.43 7.84
C THR A 425 24.20 -3.24 8.12
N GLU A 426 24.81 -3.04 9.28
CA GLU A 426 26.07 -3.70 9.68
C GLU A 426 25.83 -5.13 10.24
N ASP A 427 24.60 -5.46 10.60
CA ASP A 427 24.27 -6.79 11.12
C ASP A 427 24.02 -7.76 9.96
N LYS A 428 24.92 -8.72 9.82
CA LYS A 428 24.87 -9.72 8.73
C LYS A 428 23.61 -10.59 8.76
N ASN A 429 23.01 -10.82 9.93
CA ASN A 429 21.74 -11.56 10.03
C ASN A 429 20.59 -10.80 9.40
N CYS A 430 20.66 -9.47 9.40
CA CYS A 430 19.62 -8.61 8.82
C CYS A 430 19.68 -8.51 7.29
N ALA A 431 20.81 -8.86 6.66
CA ALA A 431 21.03 -8.66 5.22
C ALA A 431 20.01 -9.39 4.32
N TYR A 432 19.61 -10.60 4.71
CA TYR A 432 18.69 -11.45 3.94
C TYR A 432 17.35 -11.69 4.63
N LEU A 433 17.12 -11.04 5.78
CA LEU A 433 15.96 -11.27 6.62
C LEU A 433 14.72 -10.56 6.05
N ALA A 434 13.78 -11.34 5.51
CA ALA A 434 12.60 -10.84 4.82
C ALA A 434 11.27 -11.21 5.53
N THR A 435 11.33 -11.95 6.64
CA THR A 435 10.17 -12.46 7.37
C THR A 435 9.79 -11.61 8.58
N GLN A 436 10.50 -10.52 8.79
CA GLN A 436 10.23 -9.54 9.83
C GLN A 436 10.64 -8.13 9.36
N TYR A 437 10.18 -7.11 10.05
CA TYR A 437 10.39 -5.71 9.67
C TYR A 437 10.33 -4.79 10.89
N MET A 438 10.86 -3.57 10.71
CA MET A 438 10.58 -2.47 11.63
C MET A 438 9.33 -1.72 11.17
N LEU A 439 8.37 -1.55 12.06
CA LEU A 439 7.22 -0.66 11.89
C LEU A 439 7.55 0.69 12.55
N GLY A 440 7.91 1.67 11.74
CA GLY A 440 8.52 2.89 12.22
C GLY A 440 9.96 2.66 12.68
N ASP A 441 10.43 3.51 13.59
CA ASP A 441 11.80 3.52 14.08
C ASP A 441 12.04 2.65 15.32
N SER A 442 10.99 2.18 15.98
CA SER A 442 11.09 1.60 17.31
C SER A 442 10.46 0.21 17.47
N LEU A 443 9.50 -0.18 16.61
CA LEU A 443 8.76 -1.45 16.73
C LEU A 443 9.27 -2.48 15.73
N LEU A 444 9.70 -3.65 16.20
CA LEU A 444 9.97 -4.83 15.39
C LEU A 444 8.73 -5.74 15.41
N ALA A 445 8.26 -6.14 14.24
CA ALA A 445 7.18 -7.11 14.07
C ALA A 445 7.66 -8.31 13.25
N ALA A 446 7.37 -9.53 13.71
CA ALA A 446 7.70 -10.76 13.02
C ALA A 446 6.43 -11.61 12.83
N PRO A 447 5.74 -11.52 11.68
CA PRO A 447 4.57 -12.34 11.37
C PRO A 447 4.88 -13.83 11.38
N ILE A 448 3.84 -14.64 11.59
CA ILE A 448 3.95 -16.10 11.64
C ILE A 448 3.35 -16.69 10.37
N PHE A 449 4.17 -17.31 9.55
CA PHE A 449 3.83 -17.86 8.25
C PHE A 449 3.70 -19.40 8.26
N ARG A 450 3.21 -19.95 9.38
CA ARG A 450 3.17 -21.41 9.62
C ARG A 450 1.92 -21.79 10.42
N ASP A 451 1.42 -22.99 10.16
CA ASP A 451 0.26 -23.57 10.84
C ASP A 451 0.56 -24.11 12.25
N ASP A 452 1.83 -24.46 12.52
CA ASP A 452 2.27 -24.97 13.83
C ASP A 452 2.37 -23.90 14.93
N SER A 453 2.08 -22.63 14.57
CA SER A 453 2.12 -21.50 15.49
C SER A 453 3.51 -21.13 16.02
N ILE A 454 4.56 -21.60 15.38
CA ILE A 454 5.94 -21.27 15.75
C ILE A 454 6.40 -20.01 15.01
N ALA A 455 6.90 -19.04 15.76
CA ALA A 455 7.61 -17.88 15.25
C ALA A 455 9.12 -18.11 15.37
N GLU A 456 9.83 -17.94 14.27
CA GLU A 456 11.28 -17.83 14.26
C GLU A 456 11.67 -16.42 13.86
N TYR A 457 12.41 -15.72 14.71
CA TYR A 457 12.76 -14.31 14.49
C TYR A 457 14.10 -13.96 15.11
N TYR A 458 14.72 -12.92 14.60
CA TYR A 458 15.99 -12.40 15.06
C TYR A 458 15.80 -11.04 15.72
N LEU A 459 16.33 -10.87 16.93
CA LEU A 459 16.47 -9.58 17.57
C LEU A 459 17.90 -9.07 17.37
N PRO A 460 18.14 -7.95 16.69
CA PRO A 460 19.45 -7.31 16.60
C PRO A 460 20.01 -6.95 17.98
N GLU A 461 21.33 -6.68 18.08
CA GLU A 461 21.97 -6.31 19.36
C GLU A 461 21.21 -5.22 20.10
N GLY A 462 21.22 -5.29 21.43
CA GLY A 462 20.53 -4.39 22.35
C GLY A 462 19.47 -5.10 23.17
N THR A 463 18.70 -4.33 23.92
CA THR A 463 17.59 -4.83 24.75
C THR A 463 16.26 -4.59 24.07
N TRP A 464 15.43 -5.61 24.00
CA TRP A 464 14.13 -5.58 23.37
C TRP A 464 13.02 -5.92 24.38
N THR A 465 11.96 -5.14 24.37
CA THR A 465 10.83 -5.36 25.28
C THR A 465 9.58 -5.65 24.48
N SER A 466 8.92 -6.77 24.76
CA SER A 466 7.64 -7.09 24.12
C SER A 466 6.60 -6.01 24.41
N LEU A 467 6.00 -5.43 23.37
CA LEU A 467 4.93 -4.44 23.52
C LEU A 467 3.67 -5.08 24.14
N LEU A 468 3.43 -6.37 23.88
CA LEU A 468 2.22 -7.08 24.30
C LEU A 468 2.31 -7.62 25.73
N THR A 469 3.48 -8.09 26.15
CA THR A 469 3.64 -8.78 27.46
C THR A 469 4.54 -8.04 28.46
N GLY A 470 5.37 -7.11 27.98
CA GLY A 470 6.40 -6.48 28.79
C GLY A 470 7.65 -7.36 29.04
N GLU A 471 7.71 -8.56 28.46
CA GLU A 471 8.88 -9.43 28.57
C GLU A 471 10.10 -8.76 27.93
N VAL A 472 11.24 -8.83 28.62
CA VAL A 472 12.51 -8.26 28.18
C VAL A 472 13.39 -9.36 27.63
N LYS A 473 13.94 -9.14 26.43
CA LYS A 473 14.88 -10.06 25.76
C LYS A 473 16.17 -9.35 25.38
N GLU A 474 17.25 -10.13 25.40
CA GLU A 474 18.56 -9.70 24.93
C GLU A 474 18.66 -9.95 23.42
N GLY A 475 19.08 -8.94 22.65
CA GLY A 475 19.32 -9.06 21.22
C GLY A 475 20.62 -9.79 20.85
N GLY A 476 20.97 -9.75 19.56
CA GLY A 476 22.07 -10.52 18.98
C GLY A 476 21.75 -12.01 18.82
N LYS A 477 20.47 -12.42 18.89
CA LYS A 477 20.04 -13.82 18.97
C LYS A 477 18.81 -14.10 18.12
N TRP A 478 18.71 -15.34 17.67
CA TRP A 478 17.49 -15.93 17.14
C TRP A 478 16.64 -16.52 18.26
N TYR A 479 15.33 -16.38 18.11
CA TYR A 479 14.32 -16.92 19.01
C TYR A 479 13.36 -17.80 18.24
N THR A 480 12.92 -18.88 18.88
CA THR A 480 11.90 -19.80 18.38
C THR A 480 10.85 -19.98 19.47
N GLU A 481 9.64 -19.52 19.22
CA GLU A 481 8.59 -19.47 20.24
C GLU A 481 7.21 -19.82 19.65
N LYS A 482 6.34 -20.35 20.50
CA LYS A 482 4.97 -20.63 20.13
C LYS A 482 4.05 -19.49 20.53
N HIS A 483 3.21 -19.01 19.57
CA HIS A 483 2.27 -17.93 19.78
C HIS A 483 0.84 -18.36 19.45
N GLY A 484 -0.14 -18.01 20.32
CA GLY A 484 -1.57 -18.06 19.97
C GLY A 484 -1.92 -16.98 18.93
N TYR A 485 -3.17 -16.97 18.46
CA TYR A 485 -3.60 -16.01 17.43
C TYR A 485 -3.71 -14.56 17.92
N LEU A 486 -3.87 -14.32 19.21
CA LEU A 486 -3.84 -13.00 19.84
C LEU A 486 -2.42 -12.52 20.17
N SER A 487 -1.40 -13.19 19.65
CA SER A 487 0.01 -12.89 19.91
C SER A 487 0.84 -12.99 18.64
N ILE A 488 1.84 -12.13 18.56
CA ILE A 488 2.86 -12.05 17.52
C ILE A 488 4.14 -11.51 18.17
N PRO A 489 5.34 -11.92 17.76
CA PRO A 489 6.55 -11.22 18.18
C PRO A 489 6.48 -9.74 17.78
N LEU A 490 6.29 -8.89 18.78
CA LEU A 490 6.19 -7.43 18.63
C LEU A 490 7.01 -6.78 19.73
N TYR A 491 8.20 -6.31 19.37
CA TYR A 491 9.22 -5.85 20.31
C TYR A 491 9.56 -4.38 20.10
N VAL A 492 9.77 -3.67 21.20
CA VAL A 492 10.23 -2.28 21.21
C VAL A 492 11.73 -2.28 21.46
N LYS A 493 12.45 -1.53 20.62
CA LYS A 493 13.90 -1.32 20.74
C LYS A 493 14.23 -0.50 21.99
N GLU A 494 15.35 -0.83 22.67
CA GLU A 494 15.86 -0.03 23.80
C GLU A 494 16.05 1.45 23.44
N GLY A 495 15.92 2.32 24.41
CA GLY A 495 16.06 3.76 24.23
C GLY A 495 14.88 4.43 23.51
N SER A 496 13.79 3.71 23.27
CA SER A 496 12.62 4.22 22.55
C SER A 496 11.53 4.71 23.50
N ILE A 497 10.76 5.70 23.05
CA ILE A 497 9.50 6.13 23.66
C ILE A 497 8.37 5.87 22.65
N VAL A 498 7.43 5.00 23.01
CA VAL A 498 6.24 4.73 22.23
C VAL A 498 5.06 5.47 22.84
N ALA A 499 4.45 6.36 22.05
CA ALA A 499 3.24 7.07 22.45
C ALA A 499 2.01 6.21 22.17
N MET A 500 1.24 5.90 23.21
CA MET A 500 -0.02 5.15 23.14
C MET A 500 -1.19 6.09 23.36
N GLY A 501 -2.14 6.13 22.44
CA GLY A 501 -3.33 6.96 22.56
C GLY A 501 -4.34 6.44 23.59
N ALA A 502 -5.16 7.33 24.08
CA ALA A 502 -6.21 7.03 25.05
C ALA A 502 -7.41 6.27 24.45
N ARG A 503 -7.53 6.24 23.11
CA ARG A 503 -8.65 5.59 22.41
C ARG A 503 -8.19 4.39 21.59
N ASN A 504 -9.04 3.39 21.53
CA ASN A 504 -8.83 2.16 20.76
C ASN A 504 -9.99 1.83 19.81
N ASP A 505 -10.96 2.73 19.71
CA ASP A 505 -12.20 2.52 18.95
C ASP A 505 -12.23 3.28 17.61
N ASN A 506 -11.23 4.13 17.36
CA ASN A 506 -11.15 4.93 16.13
C ASN A 506 -9.69 5.29 15.82
N ALA A 507 -9.36 5.45 14.53
CA ALA A 507 -8.07 5.96 14.09
C ALA A 507 -7.95 7.49 14.19
N VAL A 508 -9.07 8.21 14.23
CA VAL A 508 -9.14 9.69 14.23
C VAL A 508 -9.59 10.20 15.60
N TYR A 509 -8.68 10.75 16.34
CA TYR A 509 -8.93 11.43 17.61
C TYR A 509 -7.80 12.42 17.90
N ASP A 510 -7.91 13.20 18.95
CA ASP A 510 -6.80 14.03 19.43
C ASP A 510 -5.74 13.13 20.08
N TYR A 511 -4.62 12.95 19.38
CA TYR A 511 -3.55 12.08 19.86
C TYR A 511 -2.81 12.60 21.07
N ALA A 512 -2.92 13.90 21.39
CA ALA A 512 -2.32 14.51 22.57
C ALA A 512 -3.19 14.34 23.83
N ASP A 513 -4.52 14.14 23.64
CA ASP A 513 -5.45 13.99 24.75
C ASP A 513 -5.32 12.59 25.41
N GLY A 514 -4.91 12.56 26.68
CA GLY A 514 -4.76 11.34 27.46
C GLY A 514 -3.67 10.38 26.97
N VAL A 515 -2.72 10.86 26.17
CA VAL A 515 -1.62 10.03 25.65
C VAL A 515 -0.76 9.47 26.79
N THR A 516 -0.38 8.19 26.65
CA THR A 516 0.57 7.53 27.54
C THR A 516 1.90 7.34 26.83
N PHE A 517 2.96 7.90 27.37
CA PHE A 517 4.32 7.68 26.88
C PHE A 517 4.94 6.49 27.63
N ARG A 518 5.28 5.44 26.87
CA ARG A 518 5.96 4.26 27.39
C ARG A 518 7.43 4.30 26.98
N ALA A 519 8.30 4.48 27.97
CA ALA A 519 9.75 4.45 27.78
C ALA A 519 10.29 3.03 27.99
N TYR A 520 11.16 2.59 27.08
CA TYR A 520 11.65 1.22 27.03
C TYR A 520 13.17 1.16 27.21
N ALA A 521 13.62 0.46 28.27
CA ALA A 521 15.01 0.18 28.54
C ALA A 521 15.92 1.42 28.40
N LEU A 522 15.48 2.56 28.95
CA LEU A 522 16.29 3.78 29.01
C LEU A 522 17.47 3.54 29.96
N LYS A 523 18.68 3.87 29.50
CA LYS A 523 19.92 3.80 30.30
C LYS A 523 20.19 5.15 30.93
N ASP A 524 20.77 5.15 32.12
CA ASP A 524 21.15 6.37 32.80
C ASP A 524 22.05 7.26 31.92
N GLY A 525 21.71 8.54 31.83
CA GLY A 525 22.43 9.52 31.03
C GLY A 525 22.12 9.53 29.55
N ILE A 526 21.21 8.67 29.07
CA ILE A 526 20.69 8.69 27.68
C ILE A 526 19.40 9.51 27.65
N GLN A 527 19.34 10.48 26.75
CA GLN A 527 18.11 11.22 26.45
C GLN A 527 17.33 10.52 25.35
N ALA A 528 16.02 10.41 25.53
CA ALA A 528 15.10 9.97 24.49
C ALA A 528 14.01 11.02 24.30
N GLU A 529 13.56 11.19 23.07
CA GLU A 529 12.50 12.12 22.75
C GLU A 529 11.46 11.49 21.81
N THR A 530 10.23 11.93 21.90
CA THR A 530 9.20 11.62 20.94
C THR A 530 8.23 12.78 20.80
N VAL A 531 7.52 12.82 19.69
CA VAL A 531 6.58 13.87 19.33
C VAL A 531 5.20 13.26 19.11
N VAL A 532 4.17 13.93 19.60
CA VAL A 532 2.77 13.59 19.30
C VAL A 532 2.12 14.79 18.60
N TYR A 533 1.38 14.51 17.54
CA TYR A 533 0.67 15.52 16.78
C TYR A 533 -0.82 15.50 17.13
N GLY A 534 -1.29 16.54 17.78
CA GLY A 534 -2.69 16.75 18.15
C GLY A 534 -3.63 16.98 16.95
N THR A 535 -4.83 17.51 17.20
CA THR A 535 -5.90 17.65 16.20
C THR A 535 -5.51 18.55 15.03
N GLU A 536 -4.78 19.62 15.27
CA GLU A 536 -4.35 20.60 14.26
C GLU A 536 -2.88 20.42 13.83
N ASN A 537 -2.29 19.24 14.08
CA ASN A 537 -0.85 19.00 13.98
C ASN A 537 -0.02 19.90 14.94
N GLU A 538 -0.62 20.37 16.02
CA GLU A 538 0.11 20.99 17.11
C GLU A 538 1.04 19.99 17.78
N LEU A 539 2.29 20.41 17.94
CA LEU A 539 3.36 19.60 18.53
C LEU A 539 3.16 19.50 20.05
N SER A 540 3.02 18.28 20.53
CA SER A 540 3.28 17.96 21.95
C SER A 540 4.60 17.21 22.02
N LEU A 541 5.64 17.84 22.52
CA LEU A 541 6.99 17.28 22.62
C LEU A 541 7.22 16.78 24.04
N ILE A 542 7.75 15.57 24.19
CA ILE A 542 8.26 15.06 25.45
C ILE A 542 9.75 14.72 25.33
N HIS A 543 10.53 15.17 26.28
CA HIS A 543 11.93 14.76 26.51
C HIS A 543 12.00 14.04 27.83
N ILE A 544 12.67 12.89 27.88
CA ILE A 544 12.92 12.11 29.09
C ILE A 544 14.41 11.86 29.22
#